data_8acd1c71a1391a9a5acafaab68ab6d88
#
_entry.id   8acd1c71a1391a9a5acafaab68ab6d88
#
_cell.length_a   1.000
_cell.length_b   1.000
_cell.length_c   1.000
_cell.angle_alpha   90.00
_cell.angle_beta   90.00
_cell.angle_gamma   90.00
#
_symmetry.space_group_name_H-M   'P 1'
#
loop_
_entity.id
_entity.type
_entity.pdbx_description
1 polymer ?
#
loop_
_entity_poly.entity_id
_entity_poly.type
_entity_poly.pdbx_seq_one_letter_code
_entity_poly.pdbx_strand_id
1 'polypeptide(L)'
;IIQWTNWERRRTLFSNLFKKSDKPSAAVFVDYEHWYYGYNNIFSMKPNVQEWYDELTEEYNVKKLMFFGDFNGSAIEKELPKLEKITKNVVHTASTKDGVDKDFTDFIILDAIYREAAKKDSPDVFVIFTGDAHFNLAIKYLRELKKKVIIYGVKRSLSNKLKSSANS
;
A
#
# COMPACT_ATOMS: atom_id res chain seq x y z
N ILE A 1 -5.89 -4.01 10.75
CA ILE A 1 -6.71 -4.47 9.61
C ILE A 1 -7.94 -3.60 9.59
N ILE A 2 -7.99 -2.64 8.68
CA ILE A 2 -9.21 -1.90 8.44
C ILE A 2 -10.00 -2.70 7.41
N GLN A 3 -11.04 -3.38 7.86
CA GLN A 3 -11.99 -4.04 6.96
C GLN A 3 -12.92 -2.99 6.35
N TRP A 4 -13.08 -2.98 5.05
CA TRP A 4 -14.01 -2.16 4.31
C TRP A 4 -15.49 -2.55 4.57
N THR A 5 -15.98 -2.48 5.81
CA THR A 5 -17.37 -2.80 6.15
C THR A 5 -18.04 -1.80 7.08
N ASN A 6 -17.38 -0.70 7.48
CA ASN A 6 -17.99 0.31 8.34
C ASN A 6 -17.67 1.75 7.91
N TRP A 7 -17.95 2.04 6.66
CA TRP A 7 -17.64 3.30 6.00
C TRP A 7 -18.51 4.49 6.45
N GLU A 8 -19.75 4.26 6.81
CA GLU A 8 -20.69 5.37 7.03
C GLU A 8 -20.65 6.03 8.42
N ARG A 9 -20.06 5.43 9.44
CA ARG A 9 -20.15 5.92 10.84
C ARG A 9 -19.00 6.79 11.32
N ARG A 10 -17.89 6.90 10.59
CA ARG A 10 -16.72 7.70 11.05
C ARG A 10 -16.61 9.09 10.43
N ARG A 11 -17.46 9.41 9.49
CA ARG A 11 -17.36 10.65 8.70
C ARG A 11 -17.65 11.95 9.48
N THR A 12 -18.24 11.88 10.66
CA THR A 12 -18.85 13.08 11.30
C THR A 12 -18.14 13.59 12.54
N LEU A 13 -17.17 12.90 13.11
CA LEU A 13 -16.63 13.27 14.44
C LEU A 13 -15.19 13.83 14.47
N PHE A 14 -14.40 13.76 13.43
CA PHE A 14 -12.99 14.14 13.49
C PHE A 14 -12.51 15.20 12.48
N SER A 15 -13.35 15.68 11.58
CA SER A 15 -12.93 16.58 10.48
C SER A 15 -12.51 17.99 10.90
N ASN A 16 -12.73 18.42 12.14
CA ASN A 16 -12.54 19.82 12.54
C ASN A 16 -11.48 20.11 13.61
N LEU A 17 -10.69 19.12 14.05
CA LEU A 17 -9.79 19.30 15.20
C LEU A 17 -8.29 19.34 14.90
N PHE A 18 -7.84 19.01 13.71
CA PHE A 18 -6.38 18.97 13.45
C PHE A 18 -6.01 19.89 12.29
N LYS A 19 -5.16 20.88 12.58
CA LYS A 19 -4.43 21.64 11.57
C LYS A 19 -3.57 20.69 10.76
N LYS A 20 -3.42 20.92 9.46
CA LYS A 20 -2.65 20.09 8.50
C LYS A 20 -1.18 19.83 8.92
N SER A 21 -0.68 20.55 9.93
CA SER A 21 0.66 20.39 10.53
C SER A 21 0.80 19.24 11.52
N ASP A 22 -0.31 18.70 12.04
CA ASP A 22 -0.29 17.75 13.17
C ASP A 22 -0.51 16.28 12.74
N LYS A 23 -0.72 16.04 11.43
CA LYS A 23 -0.89 14.68 10.92
C LYS A 23 0.44 13.93 10.93
N PRO A 24 0.47 12.68 11.42
CA PRO A 24 1.69 11.88 11.41
C PRO A 24 2.18 11.66 9.98
N SER A 25 3.50 11.68 9.81
CA SER A 25 4.14 11.45 8.52
C SER A 25 3.98 10.00 8.07
N ALA A 26 3.70 9.78 6.79
CA ALA A 26 3.50 8.44 6.26
C ALA A 26 4.28 8.18 4.97
N ALA A 27 4.80 6.95 4.85
CA ALA A 27 5.24 6.36 3.59
C ALA A 27 4.31 5.21 3.21
N VAL A 28 3.95 5.16 1.93
CA VAL A 28 2.90 4.27 1.40
C VAL A 28 3.47 3.45 0.26
N PHE A 29 3.32 2.13 0.36
CA PHE A 29 3.82 1.15 -0.60
C PHE A 29 2.66 0.27 -1.04
N VAL A 30 2.36 0.29 -2.33
CA VAL A 30 1.18 -0.37 -2.89
C VAL A 30 1.59 -1.39 -3.92
N ASP A 31 1.38 -2.66 -3.62
CA ASP A 31 1.34 -3.72 -4.62
C ASP A 31 0.05 -3.54 -5.43
N TYR A 32 0.17 -2.77 -6.52
CA TYR A 32 -0.99 -2.40 -7.31
C TYR A 32 -1.55 -3.57 -8.11
N GLU A 33 -0.69 -4.48 -8.51
CA GLU A 33 -1.10 -5.68 -9.24
C GLU A 33 -1.96 -6.58 -8.37
N HIS A 34 -1.52 -6.85 -7.12
CA HIS A 34 -2.31 -7.57 -6.15
C HIS A 34 -3.66 -6.88 -5.85
N TRP A 35 -3.65 -5.56 -5.69
CA TRP A 35 -4.88 -4.80 -5.44
C TRP A 35 -5.83 -4.88 -6.63
N TYR A 36 -5.35 -4.61 -7.85
CA TYR A 36 -6.17 -4.59 -9.05
C TYR A 36 -6.82 -5.95 -9.33
N TYR A 37 -6.01 -7.00 -9.39
CA TYR A 37 -6.53 -8.34 -9.70
C TYR A 37 -7.36 -8.91 -8.55
N GLY A 38 -6.96 -8.72 -7.31
CA GLY A 38 -7.73 -9.14 -6.15
C GLY A 38 -9.10 -8.48 -6.10
N TYR A 39 -9.16 -7.18 -6.40
CA TYR A 39 -10.41 -6.42 -6.39
C TYR A 39 -11.32 -6.81 -7.57
N ASN A 40 -10.73 -6.93 -8.76
CA ASN A 40 -11.46 -7.34 -9.96
C ASN A 40 -12.03 -8.76 -9.83
N ASN A 41 -11.24 -9.69 -9.31
CA ASN A 41 -11.65 -11.09 -9.17
C ASN A 41 -12.79 -11.29 -8.13
N ILE A 42 -12.82 -10.46 -7.09
CA ILE A 42 -13.81 -10.62 -6.00
C ILE A 42 -15.05 -9.78 -6.26
N PHE A 43 -14.91 -8.59 -6.81
CA PHE A 43 -16.00 -7.61 -6.93
C PHE A 43 -16.36 -7.29 -8.38
N SER A 44 -15.64 -7.81 -9.38
CA SER A 44 -15.76 -7.45 -10.80
C SER A 44 -15.67 -5.93 -11.05
N MET A 45 -14.88 -5.24 -10.21
CA MET A 45 -14.70 -3.80 -10.21
C MET A 45 -13.21 -3.44 -10.25
N LYS A 46 -12.91 -2.20 -10.63
CA LYS A 46 -11.57 -1.62 -10.53
C LYS A 46 -11.40 -0.86 -9.23
N PRO A 47 -10.19 -0.81 -8.64
CA PRO A 47 -9.90 0.03 -7.49
C PRO A 47 -10.15 1.52 -7.78
N ASN A 48 -10.82 2.22 -6.84
CA ASN A 48 -10.87 3.68 -6.87
C ASN A 48 -9.68 4.25 -6.08
N VAL A 49 -8.54 4.34 -6.78
CA VAL A 49 -7.28 4.76 -6.16
C VAL A 49 -7.32 6.19 -5.66
N GLN A 50 -8.01 7.09 -6.39
CA GLN A 50 -8.12 8.49 -6.01
C GLN A 50 -8.87 8.64 -4.68
N GLU A 51 -10.03 8.01 -4.55
CA GLU A 51 -10.83 8.06 -3.32
C GLU A 51 -10.04 7.51 -2.13
N TRP A 52 -9.38 6.36 -2.30
CA TRP A 52 -8.52 5.79 -1.27
C TRP A 52 -7.36 6.72 -0.87
N TYR A 53 -6.74 7.40 -1.84
CA TYR A 53 -5.66 8.34 -1.58
C TYR A 53 -6.17 9.58 -0.83
N ASP A 54 -7.32 10.10 -1.22
CA ASP A 54 -7.95 11.24 -0.55
C ASP A 54 -8.23 10.92 0.93
N GLU A 55 -8.80 9.75 1.22
CA GLU A 55 -9.02 9.27 2.58
C GLU A 55 -7.71 9.14 3.37
N LEU A 56 -6.68 8.58 2.74
CA LEU A 56 -5.39 8.41 3.37
C LEU A 56 -4.77 9.76 3.75
N THR A 57 -4.93 10.78 2.90
CA THR A 57 -4.43 12.13 3.16
C THR A 57 -5.28 12.92 4.17
N GLU A 58 -6.50 12.49 4.46
CA GLU A 58 -7.26 13.01 5.58
C GLU A 58 -6.64 12.63 6.94
N GLU A 59 -6.04 11.44 7.04
CA GLU A 59 -5.45 10.92 8.29
C GLU A 59 -3.95 11.20 8.40
N TYR A 60 -3.21 11.18 7.29
CA TYR A 60 -1.74 11.20 7.27
C TYR A 60 -1.17 12.30 6.38
N ASN A 61 0.02 12.81 6.77
CA ASN A 61 0.87 13.61 5.91
C ASN A 61 1.72 12.67 5.05
N VAL A 62 1.20 12.30 3.89
CA VAL A 62 1.85 11.36 2.97
C VAL A 62 3.10 12.00 2.36
N LYS A 63 4.28 11.60 2.84
CA LYS A 63 5.60 12.05 2.35
C LYS A 63 6.06 11.27 1.14
N LYS A 64 5.62 10.02 1.03
CA LYS A 64 5.97 9.12 -0.06
C LYS A 64 4.80 8.20 -0.38
N LEU A 65 4.48 8.08 -1.66
CA LEU A 65 3.54 7.08 -2.19
C LEU A 65 4.20 6.42 -3.39
N MET A 66 4.26 5.09 -3.38
CA MET A 66 4.81 4.30 -4.47
C MET A 66 3.81 3.22 -4.88
N PHE A 67 3.60 3.08 -6.18
CA PHE A 67 2.89 1.94 -6.78
C PHE A 67 3.87 1.02 -7.46
N PHE A 68 3.66 -0.29 -7.32
CA PHE A 68 4.48 -1.35 -7.91
C PHE A 68 3.59 -2.29 -8.70
N GLY A 69 4.08 -2.77 -9.84
CA GLY A 69 3.39 -3.75 -10.66
C GLY A 69 4.03 -3.90 -12.03
N ASP A 70 3.74 -4.98 -12.73
CA ASP A 70 4.10 -5.14 -14.13
C ASP A 70 3.06 -4.47 -15.02
N PHE A 71 3.36 -3.24 -15.43
CA PHE A 71 2.48 -2.43 -16.29
C PHE A 71 2.69 -2.70 -17.78
N ASN A 72 3.59 -3.61 -18.19
CA ASN A 72 3.88 -3.88 -19.58
C ASN A 72 2.90 -4.89 -20.18
N GLY A 73 2.05 -4.45 -21.12
CA GLY A 73 1.13 -5.31 -21.86
C GLY A 73 0.05 -6.00 -21.01
N SER A 74 -0.11 -5.60 -19.77
CA SER A 74 -1.08 -6.16 -18.82
C SER A 74 -2.37 -5.34 -18.74
N ALA A 75 -3.40 -5.88 -18.09
CA ALA A 75 -4.66 -5.15 -17.90
C ALA A 75 -4.48 -3.88 -17.06
N ILE A 76 -3.43 -3.83 -16.21
CA ILE A 76 -3.13 -2.67 -15.36
C ILE A 76 -2.37 -1.55 -16.10
N GLU A 77 -1.83 -1.79 -17.30
CA GLU A 77 -1.20 -0.75 -18.12
C GLU A 77 -2.13 0.44 -18.34
N LYS A 78 -3.42 0.17 -18.57
CA LYS A 78 -4.45 1.20 -18.78
C LYS A 78 -4.72 2.07 -17.55
N GLU A 79 -4.29 1.63 -16.37
CA GLU A 79 -4.43 2.36 -15.12
C GLU A 79 -3.25 3.30 -14.86
N LEU A 80 -2.11 3.09 -15.55
CA LEU A 80 -0.88 3.87 -15.38
C LEU A 80 -1.10 5.39 -15.41
N PRO A 81 -1.84 5.98 -16.40
CA PRO A 81 -2.06 7.42 -16.42
C PRO A 81 -2.83 7.96 -15.20
N LYS A 82 -3.63 7.13 -14.54
CA LYS A 82 -4.36 7.51 -13.31
C LYS A 82 -3.42 7.51 -12.11
N LEU A 83 -2.54 6.51 -12.01
CA LEU A 83 -1.55 6.41 -10.93
C LEU A 83 -0.56 7.55 -11.00
N GLU A 84 -0.09 7.89 -12.20
CA GLU A 84 0.88 8.95 -12.45
C GLU A 84 0.34 10.37 -12.15
N LYS A 85 -0.98 10.55 -12.13
CA LYS A 85 -1.61 11.79 -11.66
C LYS A 85 -1.48 11.97 -10.15
N ILE A 86 -1.43 10.87 -9.42
CA ILE A 86 -1.37 10.85 -7.95
C ILE A 86 0.08 10.92 -7.47
N THR A 87 0.98 10.14 -8.11
CA THR A 87 2.41 10.14 -7.76
C THR A 87 3.30 9.87 -8.97
N LYS A 88 4.50 10.43 -8.95
CA LYS A 88 5.55 10.11 -9.95
C LYS A 88 6.32 8.82 -9.63
N ASN A 89 6.08 8.22 -8.47
CA ASN A 89 6.78 7.01 -8.04
C ASN A 89 5.98 5.76 -8.43
N VAL A 90 5.79 5.54 -9.71
CA VAL A 90 5.25 4.29 -10.25
C VAL A 90 6.41 3.44 -10.73
N VAL A 91 6.57 2.26 -10.14
CA VAL A 91 7.71 1.35 -10.35
C VAL A 91 7.24 0.15 -11.16
N HIS A 92 7.79 0.00 -12.36
CA HIS A 92 7.57 -1.18 -13.17
C HIS A 92 8.41 -2.34 -12.64
N THR A 93 7.75 -3.45 -12.36
CA THR A 93 8.37 -4.70 -11.90
C THR A 93 8.34 -5.74 -13.00
N ALA A 94 8.85 -5.39 -14.20
CA ALA A 94 8.84 -6.26 -15.36
C ALA A 94 9.56 -7.58 -15.07
N SER A 95 8.92 -8.71 -15.39
CA SER A 95 9.59 -10.00 -15.52
C SER A 95 10.66 -9.91 -16.61
N THR A 96 11.86 -10.40 -16.33
CA THR A 96 12.94 -10.46 -17.32
C THR A 96 12.52 -11.39 -18.46
N LYS A 97 12.83 -10.98 -19.72
CA LYS A 97 12.43 -11.65 -20.97
C LYS A 97 12.94 -13.10 -21.17
N ASP A 98 13.65 -13.67 -20.22
CA ASP A 98 14.36 -14.97 -20.38
C ASP A 98 13.55 -16.17 -19.85
N GLY A 99 12.21 -16.07 -19.81
CA GLY A 99 11.34 -17.26 -19.60
C GLY A 99 11.37 -17.86 -18.20
N VAL A 100 12.01 -17.22 -17.24
CA VAL A 100 11.91 -17.56 -15.82
C VAL A 100 11.04 -16.47 -15.17
N ASP A 101 9.75 -16.74 -15.11
CA ASP A 101 8.76 -15.93 -14.38
C ASP A 101 9.06 -15.96 -12.88
N LYS A 102 10.07 -15.21 -12.47
CA LYS A 102 10.25 -14.89 -11.08
C LYS A 102 9.65 -13.52 -10.84
N ASP A 103 8.53 -13.52 -10.17
CA ASP A 103 7.91 -12.31 -9.67
C ASP A 103 8.84 -11.67 -8.62
N PHE A 104 9.60 -10.67 -9.05
CA PHE A 104 10.49 -9.90 -8.17
C PHE A 104 9.77 -8.73 -7.49
N THR A 105 8.49 -8.54 -7.74
CA THR A 105 7.72 -7.41 -7.23
C THR A 105 7.83 -7.29 -5.72
N ASP A 106 7.62 -8.38 -4.99
CA ASP A 106 7.76 -8.40 -3.53
C ASP A 106 9.14 -7.95 -3.05
N PHE A 107 10.21 -8.42 -3.70
CA PHE A 107 11.58 -8.02 -3.33
C PHE A 107 11.85 -6.54 -3.57
N ILE A 108 11.31 -5.98 -4.67
CA ILE A 108 11.44 -4.57 -5.00
C ILE A 108 10.68 -3.71 -3.98
N ILE A 109 9.49 -4.13 -3.59
CA ILE A 109 8.69 -3.45 -2.56
C ILE A 109 9.42 -3.52 -1.20
N LEU A 110 9.92 -4.71 -0.81
CA LEU A 110 10.66 -4.91 0.43
C LEU A 110 11.92 -4.03 0.48
N ASP A 111 12.72 -3.97 -0.59
CA ASP A 111 13.88 -3.08 -0.69
C ASP A 111 13.47 -1.61 -0.50
N ALA A 112 12.39 -1.17 -1.15
CA ALA A 112 11.89 0.19 -1.02
C ALA A 112 11.45 0.52 0.42
N ILE A 113 10.79 -0.42 1.11
CA ILE A 113 10.38 -0.28 2.52
C ILE A 113 11.62 -0.17 3.41
N TYR A 114 12.61 -1.08 3.28
CA TYR A 114 13.81 -1.07 4.11
C TYR A 114 14.64 0.21 3.90
N ARG A 115 14.81 0.65 2.66
CA ARG A 115 15.50 1.91 2.34
C ARG A 115 14.80 3.12 2.95
N GLU A 116 13.48 3.16 2.94
CA GLU A 116 12.73 4.26 3.54
C GLU A 116 12.84 4.23 5.07
N ALA A 117 12.77 3.03 5.66
CA ALA A 117 12.90 2.86 7.11
C ALA A 117 14.30 3.24 7.64
N ALA A 118 15.34 3.04 6.83
CA ALA A 118 16.72 3.35 7.20
C ALA A 118 17.09 4.85 7.12
N LYS A 119 16.21 5.70 6.60
CA LYS A 119 16.47 7.14 6.51
C LYS A 119 16.46 7.78 7.89
N LYS A 120 17.27 8.84 8.05
CA LYS A 120 17.31 9.64 9.28
C LYS A 120 15.96 10.31 9.59
N ASP A 121 15.26 10.74 8.54
CA ASP A 121 13.93 11.37 8.56
C ASP A 121 12.81 10.40 8.15
N SER A 122 13.00 9.11 8.46
CA SER A 122 12.04 8.05 8.17
C SER A 122 10.67 8.36 8.76
N PRO A 123 9.58 8.22 7.98
CA PRO A 123 8.22 8.51 8.45
C PRO A 123 7.79 7.70 9.67
N ASP A 124 6.83 8.23 10.43
CA ASP A 124 6.30 7.58 11.63
C ASP A 124 5.39 6.39 11.30
N VAL A 125 4.73 6.46 10.15
CA VAL A 125 3.73 5.50 9.71
C VAL A 125 4.15 4.87 8.37
N PHE A 126 4.08 3.55 8.31
CA PHE A 126 4.25 2.78 7.08
C PHE A 126 2.92 2.13 6.70
N VAL A 127 2.41 2.49 5.54
CA VAL A 127 1.19 1.93 4.97
C VAL A 127 1.60 0.97 3.86
N ILE A 128 1.21 -0.30 3.97
CA ILE A 128 1.57 -1.34 3.00
C ILE A 128 0.29 -1.97 2.49
N PHE A 129 0.05 -1.87 1.19
CA PHE A 129 -1.07 -2.53 0.53
C PHE A 129 -0.56 -3.82 -0.12
N THR A 130 -0.88 -4.96 0.48
CA THR A 130 -0.48 -6.29 0.01
C THR A 130 -1.37 -7.37 0.60
N GLY A 131 -1.40 -8.55 -0.01
CA GLY A 131 -2.02 -9.76 0.56
C GLY A 131 -1.01 -10.81 1.00
N ASP A 132 0.27 -10.62 0.71
CA ASP A 132 1.27 -11.66 0.84
C ASP A 132 1.91 -11.71 2.23
N ALA A 133 2.10 -12.96 2.71
CA ALA A 133 2.76 -13.24 3.98
C ALA A 133 4.28 -12.93 3.97
N HIS A 134 4.90 -12.77 2.82
CA HIS A 134 6.33 -12.43 2.69
C HIS A 134 6.67 -11.11 3.37
N PHE A 135 5.71 -10.20 3.50
CA PHE A 135 5.89 -8.90 4.18
C PHE A 135 5.98 -8.97 5.71
N ASN A 136 5.72 -10.14 6.33
CA ASN A 136 5.73 -10.26 7.79
C ASN A 136 7.07 -9.86 8.44
N LEU A 137 8.19 -10.17 7.81
CA LEU A 137 9.51 -9.81 8.33
C LEU A 137 9.73 -8.29 8.29
N ALA A 138 9.31 -7.63 7.22
CA ALA A 138 9.37 -6.16 7.13
C ALA A 138 8.47 -5.48 8.16
N ILE A 139 7.25 -6.02 8.38
CA ILE A 139 6.33 -5.52 9.40
C ILE A 139 6.96 -5.62 10.79
N LYS A 140 7.55 -6.77 11.12
CA LYS A 140 8.24 -6.98 12.41
C LYS A 140 9.40 -5.99 12.58
N TYR A 141 10.25 -5.87 11.57
CA TYR A 141 11.37 -4.92 11.57
C TYR A 141 10.91 -3.47 11.79
N LEU A 142 9.89 -3.01 11.06
CA LEU A 142 9.33 -1.66 11.24
C LEU A 142 8.81 -1.42 12.67
N ARG A 143 8.17 -2.42 13.26
CA ARG A 143 7.70 -2.34 14.65
C ARG A 143 8.84 -2.30 15.66
N GLU A 144 9.92 -3.04 15.43
CA GLU A 144 11.15 -2.96 16.24
C GLU A 144 11.74 -1.54 16.19
N LEU A 145 11.63 -0.85 15.04
CA LEU A 145 11.97 0.56 14.88
C LEU A 145 10.91 1.53 15.46
N LYS A 146 9.90 1.02 16.18
CA LYS A 146 8.80 1.81 16.76
C LYS A 146 7.95 2.56 15.72
N LYS A 147 7.92 2.08 14.48
CA LYS A 147 7.06 2.63 13.44
C LYS A 147 5.65 2.05 13.55
N LYS A 148 4.64 2.88 13.30
CA LYS A 148 3.26 2.40 13.12
C LYS A 148 3.13 1.74 11.75
N VAL A 149 2.62 0.51 11.70
CA VAL A 149 2.42 -0.20 10.44
C VAL A 149 0.93 -0.43 10.21
N ILE A 150 0.45 -0.04 9.04
CA ILE A 150 -0.94 -0.22 8.60
C ILE A 150 -0.91 -1.11 7.36
N ILE A 151 -1.69 -2.17 7.40
CA ILE A 151 -1.81 -3.10 6.29
C ILE A 151 -3.18 -2.95 5.65
N TYR A 152 -3.18 -2.64 4.37
CA TYR A 152 -4.35 -2.75 3.51
C TYR A 152 -4.25 -4.02 2.67
N GLY A 153 -5.38 -4.61 2.38
CA GLY A 153 -5.46 -5.74 1.47
C GLY A 153 -6.90 -6.03 1.08
N VAL A 154 -7.08 -6.72 -0.03
CA VAL A 154 -8.40 -7.09 -0.51
C VAL A 154 -8.98 -8.18 0.37
N LYS A 155 -10.23 -8.02 0.80
CA LYS A 155 -10.95 -9.01 1.62
C LYS A 155 -10.89 -10.37 0.93
N ARG A 156 -10.56 -11.42 1.68
CA ARG A 156 -10.35 -12.82 1.24
C ARG A 156 -9.00 -13.12 0.56
N SER A 157 -8.23 -12.12 0.13
CA SER A 157 -6.88 -12.35 -0.42
C SER A 157 -5.76 -12.18 0.62
N LEU A 158 -6.08 -11.67 1.81
CA LEU A 158 -5.11 -11.54 2.90
C LEU A 158 -4.76 -12.90 3.50
N SER A 159 -3.47 -13.21 3.51
CA SER A 159 -2.97 -14.43 4.18
C SER A 159 -3.27 -14.42 5.68
N ASN A 160 -3.52 -15.61 6.25
CA ASN A 160 -3.80 -15.74 7.69
C ASN A 160 -2.61 -15.27 8.56
N LYS A 161 -1.37 -15.42 8.06
CA LYS A 161 -0.16 -14.92 8.71
C LYS A 161 -0.14 -13.40 8.79
N LEU A 162 -0.54 -12.70 7.74
CA LEU A 162 -0.64 -11.23 7.73
C LEU A 162 -1.71 -10.75 8.70
N LYS A 163 -2.86 -11.44 8.77
CA LYS A 163 -3.92 -11.11 9.73
C LYS A 163 -3.44 -11.21 11.18
N SER A 164 -2.69 -12.26 11.52
CA SER A 164 -2.15 -12.42 12.87
C SER A 164 -1.09 -11.36 13.20
N SER A 165 -0.21 -11.03 12.25
CA SER A 165 0.82 -10.00 12.45
C SER A 165 0.26 -8.59 12.58
N ALA A 166 -0.91 -8.30 12.00
CA ALA A 166 -1.54 -6.99 12.10
C ALA A 166 -2.26 -6.77 13.45
N ASN A 167 -2.62 -7.85 14.15
CA ASN A 167 -3.32 -7.81 15.44
C ASN A 167 -2.38 -7.91 16.67
N SER A 168 -1.08 -8.07 16.45
CA SER A 168 -0.04 -8.09 17.48
C SER A 168 0.63 -6.73 17.59
#